data_2039f59ad2e04282b48e7925b8b19a1b
#
_entry.id   2039f59ad2e04282b48e7925b8b19a1b
#
_cell.length_a   1.000
_cell.length_b   1.000
_cell.length_c   1.000
_cell.angle_alpha   90.00
_cell.angle_beta   90.00
_cell.angle_gamma   90.00
#
_symmetry.space_group_name_H-M   'P 1'
#
loop_
_entity.id
_entity.type
_entity.pdbx_description
1 polymer ?
#
loop_
_entity_poly.entity_id
_entity_poly.type
_entity_poly.pdbx_seq_one_letter_code
_entity_poly.pdbx_strand_id
1 'polypeptide(L)'
;NIRDTQVFDHINDLMKMAANPVGESEPVFILPQSVALPEVISWDESRQKFLIGTVAEGQIFAVGKDGQVSELLKADNENGLWAIFDILVDQERNRLWVTSASVPGFTRYDPIDKGRSVLIEFNLETLELIRRYPVPVDGRSHILGSMVRSPNGDIFIADRILPLIYKKAASEQKLEPVLALKGLISQRGIAMQPDGRMLYVADREMGIMVVDLEARQAGVLAVPDTLNVGGIDGLYLKDNRLFVIQNGIRPQRVMRLQLDASGTKVDSVRPLAVAQPEFDYPSFGTIEGENLYYFAKSQRRGDPGSYKPVTVLSTPLDSGVELQHPDMQKFLDIQAEKDKARQEKLRENQ
;
A
#
# COMPACT_ATOMS: atom_id res chain seq x y z
N ASN A 1 13.07 -29.65 -25.00
CA ASN A 1 12.25 -28.51 -24.54
C ASN A 1 12.41 -28.40 -23.03
N ILE A 2 12.62 -27.21 -22.46
CA ILE A 2 12.79 -27.00 -21.01
C ILE A 2 11.56 -27.48 -20.22
N ARG A 3 10.38 -27.46 -20.86
CA ARG A 3 9.12 -27.93 -20.24
C ARG A 3 9.02 -29.43 -20.08
N ASP A 4 9.91 -30.19 -20.71
CA ASP A 4 9.93 -31.66 -20.66
C ASP A 4 11.00 -32.16 -19.69
N THR A 5 11.44 -31.31 -18.77
CA THR A 5 12.47 -31.65 -17.79
C THR A 5 11.86 -31.82 -16.39
N GLN A 6 12.39 -32.76 -15.59
CA GLN A 6 12.00 -32.96 -14.20
C GLN A 6 12.18 -31.69 -13.34
N VAL A 7 13.14 -30.82 -13.69
CA VAL A 7 13.37 -29.54 -13.01
C VAL A 7 12.19 -28.60 -13.26
N PHE A 8 11.65 -28.56 -14.48
CA PHE A 8 10.47 -27.75 -14.80
C PHE A 8 9.24 -28.26 -14.03
N ASP A 9 9.01 -29.58 -14.00
CA ASP A 9 7.90 -30.16 -13.26
C ASP A 9 7.98 -29.85 -11.78
N HIS A 10 9.18 -29.96 -11.19
CA HIS A 10 9.38 -29.63 -9.79
C HIS A 10 9.14 -28.14 -9.48
N ILE A 11 9.68 -27.22 -10.30
CA ILE A 11 9.43 -25.77 -10.14
C ILE A 11 7.94 -25.48 -10.30
N ASN A 12 7.28 -26.11 -11.27
CA ASN A 12 5.86 -25.92 -11.51
C ASN A 12 5.00 -26.41 -10.30
N ASP A 13 5.40 -27.51 -9.67
CA ASP A 13 4.71 -28.00 -8.48
C ASP A 13 4.94 -27.10 -7.26
N LEU A 14 6.15 -26.57 -7.07
CA LEU A 14 6.40 -25.55 -6.05
C LEU A 14 5.57 -24.28 -6.28
N MET A 15 5.45 -23.84 -7.51
CA MET A 15 4.60 -22.69 -7.88
C MET A 15 3.11 -22.96 -7.61
N LYS A 16 2.61 -24.16 -7.91
CA LYS A 16 1.23 -24.55 -7.56
C LYS A 16 1.01 -24.59 -6.07
N MET A 17 1.94 -25.14 -5.30
CA MET A 17 1.86 -25.14 -3.83
C MET A 17 1.84 -23.72 -3.25
N ALA A 18 2.69 -22.83 -3.78
CA ALA A 18 2.74 -21.43 -3.38
C ALA A 18 1.47 -20.64 -3.77
N ALA A 19 0.69 -21.14 -4.73
CA ALA A 19 -0.57 -20.53 -5.15
C ALA A 19 -1.78 -20.97 -4.28
N ASN A 20 -1.60 -21.89 -3.33
CA ASN A 20 -2.67 -22.25 -2.41
C ASN A 20 -2.96 -21.10 -1.44
N PRO A 21 -4.23 -20.80 -1.16
CA PRO A 21 -4.59 -19.82 -0.15
C PRO A 21 -4.02 -20.16 1.23
N VAL A 22 -3.44 -19.16 1.90
CA VAL A 22 -2.92 -19.28 3.25
C VAL A 22 -3.38 -18.10 4.07
N GLY A 23 -3.69 -18.31 5.34
CA GLY A 23 -4.17 -17.28 6.25
C GLY A 23 -5.64 -16.95 6.04
N GLU A 24 -6.09 -15.85 6.65
CA GLU A 24 -7.50 -15.48 6.73
C GLU A 24 -7.75 -14.10 6.15
N SER A 25 -8.79 -14.00 5.33
CA SER A 25 -9.28 -12.73 4.82
C SER A 25 -10.77 -12.89 4.50
N GLU A 26 -11.61 -12.05 5.09
CA GLU A 26 -13.04 -12.13 4.96
C GLU A 26 -13.63 -10.94 4.21
N PRO A 27 -14.59 -11.14 3.28
CA PRO A 27 -15.34 -10.06 2.67
C PRO A 27 -16.18 -9.32 3.73
N VAL A 28 -16.07 -7.98 3.75
CA VAL A 28 -16.84 -7.13 4.66
C VAL A 28 -18.03 -6.50 3.93
N PHE A 29 -17.73 -5.84 2.80
CA PHE A 29 -18.76 -5.27 1.93
C PHE A 29 -18.25 -5.18 0.48
N ILE A 30 -19.17 -4.90 -0.43
CA ILE A 30 -18.87 -4.70 -1.85
C ILE A 30 -19.23 -3.27 -2.24
N LEU A 31 -18.25 -2.55 -2.77
CA LEU A 31 -18.46 -1.23 -3.34
C LEU A 31 -19.23 -1.34 -4.66
N PRO A 32 -20.31 -0.58 -4.86
CA PRO A 32 -21.04 -0.58 -6.12
C PRO A 32 -20.19 -0.04 -7.26
N GLN A 33 -20.59 -0.33 -8.49
CA GLN A 33 -19.90 0.13 -9.70
C GLN A 33 -19.79 1.67 -9.80
N SER A 34 -20.69 2.41 -9.14
CA SER A 34 -20.66 3.86 -9.08
C SER A 34 -19.47 4.43 -8.30
N VAL A 35 -18.85 3.63 -7.42
CA VAL A 35 -17.60 3.98 -6.75
C VAL A 35 -16.45 3.57 -7.68
N ALA A 36 -16.16 4.41 -8.68
CA ALA A 36 -15.26 4.09 -9.77
C ALA A 36 -13.80 4.51 -9.45
N LEU A 37 -12.86 3.58 -9.68
CA LEU A 37 -11.44 3.72 -9.37
C LEU A 37 -11.18 4.14 -7.91
N PRO A 38 -11.66 3.37 -6.90
CA PRO A 38 -11.30 3.62 -5.51
C PRO A 38 -9.78 3.43 -5.35
N GLU A 39 -9.14 4.42 -4.71
CA GLU A 39 -7.68 4.48 -4.58
C GLU A 39 -7.23 4.59 -3.12
N VAL A 40 -8.13 4.96 -2.23
CA VAL A 40 -7.87 5.09 -0.80
C VAL A 40 -9.08 4.69 0.01
N ILE A 41 -8.81 4.08 1.15
CA ILE A 41 -9.77 3.81 2.22
C ILE A 41 -9.14 4.26 3.54
N SER A 42 -9.88 5.05 4.33
CA SER A 42 -9.47 5.56 5.64
C SER A 42 -10.63 5.42 6.62
N TRP A 43 -10.35 5.18 7.89
CA TRP A 43 -11.39 5.08 8.91
C TRP A 43 -11.68 6.43 9.55
N ASP A 44 -12.96 6.78 9.65
CA ASP A 44 -13.46 7.94 10.40
C ASP A 44 -14.19 7.48 11.65
N GLU A 45 -13.51 7.62 12.78
CA GLU A 45 -14.03 7.22 14.09
C GLU A 45 -15.29 8.01 14.48
N SER A 46 -15.37 9.30 14.12
CA SER A 46 -16.52 10.13 14.50
C SER A 46 -17.81 9.71 13.79
N ARG A 47 -17.67 9.27 12.55
CA ARG A 47 -18.80 8.79 11.73
C ARG A 47 -19.01 7.28 11.81
N GLN A 48 -18.06 6.53 12.40
CA GLN A 48 -18.03 5.06 12.39
C GLN A 48 -18.16 4.51 10.95
N LYS A 49 -17.44 5.13 10.01
CA LYS A 49 -17.49 4.79 8.58
C LYS A 49 -16.11 4.81 7.93
N PHE A 50 -15.97 4.04 6.88
CA PHE A 50 -14.84 4.14 5.96
C PHE A 50 -15.05 5.31 5.01
N LEU A 51 -14.03 6.15 4.85
CA LEU A 51 -13.96 7.17 3.82
C LEU A 51 -13.22 6.60 2.63
N ILE A 52 -13.86 6.57 1.48
CA ILE A 52 -13.29 6.01 0.24
C ILE A 52 -13.17 7.10 -0.80
N GLY A 53 -11.93 7.38 -1.20
CA GLY A 53 -11.61 8.34 -2.24
C GLY A 53 -11.44 7.69 -3.61
N THR A 54 -11.92 8.36 -4.66
CA THR A 54 -11.89 7.87 -6.03
C THR A 54 -11.06 8.73 -6.96
N VAL A 55 -10.45 8.08 -7.95
CA VAL A 55 -9.70 8.75 -9.02
C VAL A 55 -10.64 9.27 -10.11
N ALA A 56 -11.65 8.48 -10.52
CA ALA A 56 -12.46 8.78 -11.68
C ALA A 56 -13.24 10.10 -11.54
N GLU A 57 -13.95 10.28 -10.45
CA GLU A 57 -14.83 11.45 -10.25
C GLU A 57 -14.29 12.42 -9.17
N GLY A 58 -13.19 12.09 -8.50
CA GLY A 58 -12.69 12.91 -7.39
C GLY A 58 -13.70 13.01 -6.25
N GLN A 59 -14.34 11.88 -5.91
CA GLN A 59 -15.37 11.79 -4.88
C GLN A 59 -14.84 11.13 -3.64
N ILE A 60 -15.37 11.54 -2.48
CA ILE A 60 -15.23 10.83 -1.21
C ILE A 60 -16.58 10.27 -0.82
N PHE A 61 -16.64 8.98 -0.61
CA PHE A 61 -17.81 8.27 -0.11
C PHE A 61 -17.59 7.88 1.35
N ALA A 62 -18.65 7.98 2.16
CA ALA A 62 -18.70 7.37 3.48
C ALA A 62 -19.44 6.04 3.41
N VAL A 63 -18.79 4.96 3.84
CA VAL A 63 -19.30 3.59 3.72
C VAL A 63 -19.33 2.95 5.10
N GLY A 64 -20.50 2.48 5.51
CA GLY A 64 -20.66 1.72 6.76
C GLY A 64 -20.08 0.30 6.64
N LYS A 65 -19.83 -0.35 7.78
CA LYS A 65 -19.49 -1.80 7.82
C LYS A 65 -20.61 -2.70 7.24
N ASP A 66 -21.82 -2.17 7.16
CA ASP A 66 -22.98 -2.80 6.50
C ASP A 66 -23.00 -2.62 4.97
N GLY A 67 -22.01 -1.91 4.41
CA GLY A 67 -21.91 -1.62 2.99
C GLY A 67 -22.79 -0.48 2.48
N GLN A 68 -23.52 0.23 3.36
CA GLN A 68 -24.29 1.40 2.95
C GLN A 68 -23.36 2.53 2.53
N VAL A 69 -23.52 3.01 1.28
CA VAL A 69 -22.68 4.03 0.66
C VAL A 69 -23.44 5.36 0.61
N SER A 70 -22.79 6.44 1.03
CA SER A 70 -23.28 7.81 0.89
C SER A 70 -22.17 8.70 0.34
N GLU A 71 -22.50 9.62 -0.58
CA GLU A 71 -21.56 10.64 -1.05
C GLU A 71 -21.29 11.63 0.10
N LEU A 72 -20.02 11.92 0.35
CA LEU A 72 -19.59 12.86 1.38
C LEU A 72 -19.06 14.17 0.76
N LEU A 73 -18.17 14.05 -0.22
CA LEU A 73 -17.61 15.17 -0.99
C LEU A 73 -17.49 14.78 -2.46
N LYS A 74 -17.67 15.76 -3.34
CA LYS A 74 -17.45 15.61 -4.77
C LYS A 74 -16.60 16.76 -5.30
N ALA A 75 -15.72 16.45 -6.23
CA ALA A 75 -14.92 17.46 -6.91
C ALA A 75 -15.79 18.51 -7.61
N ASP A 76 -15.54 19.77 -7.33
CA ASP A 76 -16.18 20.92 -7.94
C ASP A 76 -15.14 22.05 -8.15
N ASN A 77 -15.59 23.19 -8.67
CA ASN A 77 -14.74 24.35 -8.93
C ASN A 77 -14.39 25.13 -7.65
N GLU A 78 -15.15 24.94 -6.58
CA GLU A 78 -14.98 25.66 -5.31
C GLU A 78 -13.98 24.96 -4.40
N ASN A 79 -14.10 23.63 -4.24
CA ASN A 79 -13.20 22.85 -3.39
C ASN A 79 -11.86 22.52 -4.06
N GLY A 80 -11.80 22.55 -5.40
CA GLY A 80 -10.57 22.33 -6.18
C GLY A 80 -10.02 20.92 -6.10
N LEU A 81 -10.86 19.94 -5.80
CA LEU A 81 -10.52 18.53 -5.89
C LEU A 81 -10.38 18.10 -7.35
N TRP A 82 -9.37 17.27 -7.61
CA TRP A 82 -9.19 16.42 -8.77
C TRP A 82 -9.32 14.96 -8.35
N ALA A 83 -8.64 14.06 -9.04
CA ALA A 83 -8.49 12.67 -8.63
C ALA A 83 -7.90 12.56 -7.21
N ILE A 84 -8.49 11.72 -6.35
CA ILE A 84 -8.08 11.55 -4.95
C ILE A 84 -7.12 10.38 -4.84
N PHE A 85 -6.01 10.59 -4.13
CA PHE A 85 -4.96 9.60 -3.96
C PHE A 85 -4.73 9.18 -2.52
N ASP A 86 -5.07 10.04 -1.54
CA ASP A 86 -5.09 9.64 -0.14
C ASP A 86 -6.03 10.51 0.69
N ILE A 87 -6.47 9.97 1.80
CA ILE A 87 -7.33 10.61 2.80
C ILE A 87 -6.75 10.31 4.18
N LEU A 88 -6.48 11.36 4.97
CA LEU A 88 -6.05 11.22 6.34
C LEU A 88 -7.05 11.94 7.26
N VAL A 89 -7.62 11.19 8.20
CA VAL A 89 -8.54 11.68 9.22
C VAL A 89 -7.74 12.07 10.46
N ASP A 90 -7.69 13.36 10.78
CA ASP A 90 -7.10 13.91 12.00
C ASP A 90 -8.22 14.30 12.98
N GLN A 91 -8.67 13.30 13.72
CA GLN A 91 -9.77 13.44 14.69
C GLN A 91 -9.45 14.47 15.79
N GLU A 92 -8.20 14.47 16.27
CA GLU A 92 -7.75 15.34 17.38
C GLU A 92 -7.84 16.82 17.03
N ARG A 93 -7.62 17.16 15.76
CA ARG A 93 -7.61 18.55 15.27
C ARG A 93 -8.85 18.90 14.47
N ASN A 94 -9.79 17.97 14.34
CA ASN A 94 -10.99 18.11 13.51
C ASN A 94 -10.63 18.47 12.06
N ARG A 95 -9.72 17.70 11.45
CA ARG A 95 -9.24 17.92 10.07
C ARG A 95 -9.39 16.68 9.21
N LEU A 96 -9.80 16.90 7.98
CA LEU A 96 -9.76 15.92 6.90
C LEU A 96 -8.75 16.40 5.86
N TRP A 97 -7.67 15.66 5.72
CA TRP A 97 -6.62 15.92 4.75
C TRP A 97 -6.81 15.06 3.52
N VAL A 98 -6.70 15.65 2.34
CA VAL A 98 -6.89 14.95 1.06
C VAL A 98 -5.76 15.30 0.12
N THR A 99 -5.04 14.29 -0.40
CA THR A 99 -4.13 14.48 -1.53
C THR A 99 -4.88 14.31 -2.84
N SER A 100 -4.68 15.24 -3.75
CA SER A 100 -5.40 15.29 -5.02
C SER A 100 -4.45 15.69 -6.15
N ALA A 101 -4.66 15.12 -7.34
CA ALA A 101 -3.84 15.42 -8.51
C ALA A 101 -4.65 15.36 -9.81
N SER A 102 -4.26 16.21 -10.75
CA SER A 102 -4.84 16.22 -12.10
C SER A 102 -4.17 15.14 -12.95
N VAL A 103 -4.92 14.08 -13.25
CA VAL A 103 -4.46 12.93 -14.03
C VAL A 103 -5.46 12.52 -15.10
N PRO A 104 -5.01 11.89 -16.21
CA PRO A 104 -5.90 11.48 -17.32
C PRO A 104 -7.05 10.54 -16.93
N GLY A 105 -6.94 9.83 -15.79
CA GLY A 105 -8.01 8.97 -15.26
C GLY A 105 -9.15 9.73 -14.56
N PHE A 106 -9.01 11.02 -14.35
CA PHE A 106 -10.05 11.89 -13.79
C PHE A 106 -10.98 12.37 -14.89
N THR A 107 -12.29 12.20 -14.72
CA THR A 107 -13.30 12.50 -15.75
C THR A 107 -13.27 13.96 -16.21
N ARG A 108 -12.96 14.90 -15.29
CA ARG A 108 -12.86 16.34 -15.61
C ARG A 108 -11.39 16.77 -15.80
N TYR A 109 -10.53 15.86 -16.26
CA TYR A 109 -9.14 16.18 -16.55
C TYR A 109 -9.02 17.22 -17.66
N ASP A 110 -8.25 18.30 -17.39
CA ASP A 110 -7.84 19.27 -18.40
C ASP A 110 -6.31 19.14 -18.58
N PRO A 111 -5.81 18.99 -19.83
CA PRO A 111 -4.38 18.95 -20.11
C PRO A 111 -3.58 20.16 -19.60
N ILE A 112 -4.22 21.32 -19.39
CA ILE A 112 -3.58 22.52 -18.82
C ILE A 112 -3.15 22.30 -17.38
N ASP A 113 -3.83 21.41 -16.66
CA ASP A 113 -3.55 21.07 -15.27
C ASP A 113 -2.63 19.84 -15.14
N LYS A 114 -2.11 19.33 -16.26
CA LYS A 114 -1.23 18.15 -16.25
C LYS A 114 -0.08 18.33 -15.25
N GLY A 115 0.07 17.33 -14.37
CA GLY A 115 1.16 17.27 -13.40
C GLY A 115 0.96 18.16 -12.17
N ARG A 116 -0.17 18.85 -12.05
CA ARG A 116 -0.52 19.58 -10.82
C ARG A 116 -1.02 18.63 -9.75
N SER A 117 -0.59 18.89 -8.53
CA SER A 117 -1.03 18.16 -7.33
C SER A 117 -1.16 19.10 -6.14
N VAL A 118 -2.04 18.77 -5.22
CA VAL A 118 -2.41 19.61 -4.09
C VAL A 118 -2.72 18.79 -2.86
N LEU A 119 -2.33 19.26 -1.68
CA LEU A 119 -2.87 18.83 -0.40
C LEU A 119 -4.03 19.78 -0.05
N ILE A 120 -5.17 19.24 0.33
CA ILE A 120 -6.36 20.01 0.69
C ILE A 120 -6.74 19.70 2.14
N GLU A 121 -7.03 20.73 2.89
CA GLU A 121 -7.49 20.70 4.28
C GLU A 121 -8.96 21.07 4.35
N PHE A 122 -9.77 20.17 4.89
CA PHE A 122 -11.18 20.40 5.20
C PHE A 122 -11.39 20.32 6.71
N ASN A 123 -12.43 20.97 7.20
CA ASN A 123 -12.99 20.68 8.50
C ASN A 123 -13.61 19.27 8.45
N LEU A 124 -13.24 18.40 9.40
CA LEU A 124 -13.71 17.00 9.39
C LEU A 124 -15.21 16.89 9.60
N GLU A 125 -15.77 17.71 10.49
CA GLU A 125 -17.18 17.66 10.85
C GLU A 125 -18.09 18.32 9.80
N THR A 126 -17.76 19.57 9.38
CA THR A 126 -18.59 20.35 8.44
C THR A 126 -18.28 20.11 6.99
N LEU A 127 -17.12 19.51 6.67
CA LEU A 127 -16.58 19.31 5.32
C LEU A 127 -16.30 20.61 4.55
N GLU A 128 -16.30 21.74 5.24
CA GLU A 128 -15.93 23.02 4.66
C GLU A 128 -14.44 23.07 4.32
N LEU A 129 -14.12 23.61 3.16
CA LEU A 129 -12.76 23.85 2.73
C LEU A 129 -12.08 24.86 3.65
N ILE A 130 -10.97 24.47 4.29
CA ILE A 130 -10.14 25.36 5.09
C ILE A 130 -9.04 25.96 4.22
N ARG A 131 -8.28 25.11 3.52
CA ARG A 131 -7.13 25.58 2.73
C ARG A 131 -6.65 24.57 1.69
N ARG A 132 -5.99 25.10 0.67
CA ARG A 132 -5.26 24.33 -0.35
C ARG A 132 -3.77 24.62 -0.25
N TYR A 133 -2.95 23.58 -0.36
CA TYR A 133 -1.50 23.64 -0.35
C TYR A 133 -0.98 23.02 -1.65
N PRO A 134 -0.88 23.80 -2.75
CA PRO A 134 -0.40 23.28 -4.02
C PRO A 134 1.08 22.91 -3.92
N VAL A 135 1.48 21.88 -4.67
CA VAL A 135 2.89 21.58 -4.88
C VAL A 135 3.52 22.78 -5.62
N PRO A 136 4.68 23.27 -5.17
CA PRO A 136 5.38 24.35 -5.87
C PRO A 136 5.69 23.96 -7.32
N VAL A 137 5.47 24.91 -8.25
CA VAL A 137 5.73 24.70 -9.68
C VAL A 137 7.23 24.65 -9.92
N ASP A 138 7.75 23.50 -10.35
CA ASP A 138 9.16 23.28 -10.64
C ASP A 138 9.42 22.74 -12.06
N GLY A 139 8.39 22.75 -12.91
CA GLY A 139 8.43 22.24 -14.27
C GLY A 139 8.30 20.73 -14.42
N ARG A 140 8.11 19.99 -13.32
CA ARG A 140 7.89 18.55 -13.30
C ARG A 140 6.44 18.24 -12.98
N SER A 141 6.02 17.00 -13.28
CA SER A 141 4.74 16.49 -12.83
C SER A 141 4.85 15.89 -11.42
N HIS A 142 3.81 16.08 -10.62
CA HIS A 142 3.71 15.55 -9.25
C HIS A 142 2.40 14.81 -9.07
N ILE A 143 2.44 13.76 -8.25
CA ILE A 143 1.25 13.09 -7.73
C ILE A 143 1.49 12.86 -6.24
N LEU A 144 0.96 13.76 -5.41
CA LEU A 144 0.93 13.54 -3.97
C LEU A 144 0.11 12.27 -3.69
N GLY A 145 0.73 11.33 -3.02
CA GLY A 145 0.15 10.03 -2.67
C GLY A 145 -0.13 9.90 -1.19
N SER A 146 0.31 8.79 -0.64
CA SER A 146 0.05 8.44 0.76
C SER A 146 0.64 9.43 1.75
N MET A 147 -0.11 9.64 2.83
CA MET A 147 0.20 10.59 3.91
C MET A 147 0.33 9.90 5.24
N VAL A 148 1.12 10.51 6.12
CA VAL A 148 1.12 10.19 7.55
C VAL A 148 1.26 11.45 8.38
N ARG A 149 0.59 11.48 9.53
CA ARG A 149 0.68 12.58 10.50
C ARG A 149 1.65 12.22 11.61
N SER A 150 2.55 13.14 11.93
CA SER A 150 3.40 13.03 13.11
C SER A 150 2.65 13.47 14.39
N PRO A 151 3.14 13.14 15.59
CA PRO A 151 2.51 13.52 16.86
C PRO A 151 2.30 15.03 17.01
N ASN A 152 3.22 15.85 16.51
CA ASN A 152 3.12 17.31 16.56
C ASN A 152 2.17 17.91 15.51
N GLY A 153 1.58 17.08 14.63
CA GLY A 153 0.62 17.49 13.62
C GLY A 153 1.21 17.86 12.26
N ASP A 154 2.50 17.63 12.03
CA ASP A 154 3.09 17.73 10.70
C ASP A 154 2.54 16.61 9.81
N ILE A 155 2.25 16.92 8.55
CA ILE A 155 1.82 15.92 7.56
C ILE A 155 3.00 15.65 6.61
N PHE A 156 3.41 14.39 6.53
CA PHE A 156 4.41 13.91 5.57
C PHE A 156 3.70 13.20 4.42
N ILE A 157 4.13 13.45 3.19
CA ILE A 157 3.44 12.99 1.98
C ILE A 157 4.46 12.47 0.98
N ALA A 158 4.27 11.25 0.51
CA ALA A 158 5.09 10.67 -0.54
C ALA A 158 4.61 11.13 -1.92
N ASP A 159 5.52 11.57 -2.78
CA ASP A 159 5.23 11.78 -4.20
C ASP A 159 5.33 10.44 -4.93
N ARG A 160 4.30 10.05 -5.67
CA ARG A 160 4.20 8.73 -6.31
C ARG A 160 5.07 8.57 -7.57
N ILE A 161 5.57 9.67 -8.12
CA ILE A 161 6.32 9.69 -9.38
C ILE A 161 7.69 10.33 -9.27
N LEU A 162 7.97 11.04 -8.19
CA LEU A 162 9.28 11.60 -7.89
C LEU A 162 9.80 11.07 -6.54
N PRO A 163 11.11 10.91 -6.35
CA PRO A 163 11.69 10.41 -5.10
C PRO A 163 11.70 11.49 -4.01
N LEU A 164 10.55 12.12 -3.77
CA LEU A 164 10.39 13.25 -2.84
C LEU A 164 9.38 12.92 -1.75
N ILE A 165 9.69 13.38 -0.54
CA ILE A 165 8.74 13.49 0.55
C ILE A 165 8.48 14.96 0.80
N TYR A 166 7.22 15.34 0.76
CA TYR A 166 6.75 16.65 1.15
C TYR A 166 6.36 16.69 2.60
N LYS A 167 6.44 17.88 3.19
CA LYS A 167 5.96 18.14 4.54
C LYS A 167 5.11 19.42 4.55
N LYS A 168 3.94 19.31 5.16
CA LYS A 168 3.16 20.43 5.64
C LYS A 168 3.37 20.51 7.15
N ALA A 169 4.19 21.45 7.62
CA ALA A 169 4.42 21.65 9.05
C ALA A 169 3.14 22.17 9.73
N ALA A 170 2.85 21.71 10.95
CA ALA A 170 1.66 22.12 11.68
C ALA A 170 1.55 23.63 11.84
N SER A 171 2.70 24.30 12.08
CA SER A 171 2.82 25.76 12.30
C SER A 171 2.86 26.57 11.00
N GLU A 172 3.00 25.95 9.82
CA GLU A 172 3.20 26.66 8.55
C GLU A 172 2.03 26.48 7.59
N GLN A 173 1.89 27.44 6.68
CA GLN A 173 0.81 27.46 5.68
C GLN A 173 1.34 27.15 4.27
N LYS A 174 2.35 26.30 4.17
CA LYS A 174 2.97 25.89 2.91
C LYS A 174 3.32 24.42 2.92
N LEU A 175 3.41 23.86 1.73
CA LEU A 175 3.90 22.52 1.46
C LEU A 175 5.31 22.61 0.89
N GLU A 176 6.27 21.91 1.49
CA GLU A 176 7.66 21.94 1.08
C GLU A 176 8.25 20.55 0.90
N PRO A 177 9.09 20.30 -0.11
CA PRO A 177 9.86 19.07 -0.20
C PRO A 177 10.94 19.09 0.90
N VAL A 178 10.96 18.05 1.73
CA VAL A 178 11.90 17.96 2.88
C VAL A 178 12.92 16.84 2.75
N LEU A 179 12.61 15.82 1.96
CA LEU A 179 13.50 14.68 1.71
C LEU A 179 13.51 14.33 0.23
N ALA A 180 14.71 14.04 -0.28
CA ALA A 180 14.91 13.44 -1.60
C ALA A 180 15.55 12.05 -1.41
N LEU A 181 14.74 11.01 -1.57
CA LEU A 181 15.15 9.62 -1.37
C LEU A 181 15.69 9.05 -2.68
N LYS A 182 16.95 9.32 -2.99
CA LYS A 182 17.58 8.89 -4.23
C LYS A 182 17.47 7.38 -4.43
N GLY A 183 17.10 6.97 -5.64
CA GLY A 183 16.93 5.57 -6.03
C GLY A 183 15.50 5.08 -5.94
N LEU A 184 14.58 5.77 -5.27
CA LEU A 184 13.16 5.43 -5.30
C LEU A 184 12.54 5.83 -6.65
N ILE A 185 11.62 5.01 -7.13
CA ILE A 185 11.01 5.15 -8.46
C ILE A 185 9.49 5.28 -8.37
N SER A 186 8.88 4.51 -7.48
CA SER A 186 7.43 4.38 -7.40
C SER A 186 6.97 4.23 -5.95
N GLN A 187 6.97 5.36 -5.23
CA GLN A 187 6.55 5.41 -3.82
C GLN A 187 5.04 5.13 -3.71
N ARG A 188 4.64 4.33 -2.72
CA ARG A 188 3.24 3.90 -2.54
C ARG A 188 2.74 4.16 -1.13
N GLY A 189 3.25 3.47 -0.15
CA GLY A 189 2.84 3.59 1.24
C GLY A 189 3.84 4.39 2.05
N ILE A 190 3.35 5.09 3.07
CA ILE A 190 4.16 5.80 4.06
C ILE A 190 3.60 5.51 5.45
N ALA A 191 4.48 5.24 6.41
CA ALA A 191 4.11 5.00 7.81
C ALA A 191 5.13 5.63 8.74
N MET A 192 4.75 5.94 9.97
CA MET A 192 5.61 6.63 10.94
C MET A 192 5.49 5.98 12.32
N GLN A 193 6.62 5.86 13.04
CA GLN A 193 6.59 5.46 14.44
C GLN A 193 5.80 6.47 15.29
N PRO A 194 5.12 6.02 16.36
CA PRO A 194 4.32 6.88 17.21
C PRO A 194 5.08 8.05 17.85
N ASP A 195 6.40 7.92 18.02
CA ASP A 195 7.26 9.00 18.53
C ASP A 195 7.59 10.07 17.47
N GLY A 196 7.24 9.83 16.19
CA GLY A 196 7.49 10.73 15.08
C GLY A 196 8.93 10.71 14.55
N ARG A 197 9.80 9.84 15.06
CA ARG A 197 11.21 9.78 14.67
C ARG A 197 11.46 8.98 13.40
N MET A 198 10.93 7.76 13.33
CA MET A 198 11.18 6.87 12.19
C MET A 198 10.05 6.96 11.18
N LEU A 199 10.40 7.24 9.93
CA LEU A 199 9.50 7.27 8.78
C LEU A 199 9.83 6.09 7.85
N TYR A 200 8.82 5.30 7.48
CA TYR A 200 8.93 4.20 6.53
C TYR A 200 8.26 4.58 5.22
N VAL A 201 8.95 4.32 4.10
CA VAL A 201 8.44 4.62 2.75
C VAL A 201 8.56 3.37 1.90
N ALA A 202 7.44 2.83 1.47
CA ALA A 202 7.41 1.71 0.54
C ALA A 202 7.58 2.19 -0.90
N ASP A 203 8.52 1.60 -1.61
CA ASP A 203 8.72 1.74 -3.05
C ASP A 203 8.49 0.38 -3.71
N ARG A 204 7.79 0.37 -4.85
CA ARG A 204 7.44 -0.89 -5.53
C ARG A 204 8.64 -1.69 -6.00
N GLU A 205 9.72 -1.01 -6.36
CA GLU A 205 10.92 -1.64 -6.92
C GLU A 205 11.98 -1.88 -5.84
N MET A 206 12.18 -0.91 -4.95
CA MET A 206 13.29 -0.90 -4.00
C MET A 206 12.93 -1.51 -2.62
N GLY A 207 11.66 -1.77 -2.35
CA GLY A 207 11.21 -2.26 -1.05
C GLY A 207 10.88 -1.14 -0.05
N ILE A 208 11.34 -1.24 1.19
CA ILE A 208 11.01 -0.26 2.24
C ILE A 208 12.26 0.52 2.63
N MET A 209 12.19 1.84 2.46
CA MET A 209 13.17 2.76 3.03
C MET A 209 12.78 3.13 4.44
N VAL A 210 13.75 3.25 5.33
CA VAL A 210 13.59 3.78 6.67
C VAL A 210 14.39 5.07 6.80
N VAL A 211 13.74 6.10 7.33
CA VAL A 211 14.33 7.43 7.51
C VAL A 211 14.27 7.81 8.99
N ASP A 212 15.42 8.04 9.60
CA ASP A 212 15.52 8.68 10.90
C ASP A 212 15.46 10.20 10.69
N LEU A 213 14.34 10.81 11.03
CA LEU A 213 14.11 12.25 10.83
C LEU A 213 14.95 13.13 11.76
N GLU A 214 15.32 12.62 12.92
CA GLU A 214 16.19 13.34 13.89
C GLU A 214 17.65 13.29 13.44
N ALA A 215 18.16 12.09 13.14
CA ALA A 215 19.53 11.92 12.64
C ALA A 215 19.70 12.35 11.18
N ARG A 216 18.61 12.58 10.44
CA ARG A 216 18.58 12.90 9.00
C ARG A 216 19.30 11.85 8.15
N GLN A 217 19.10 10.59 8.50
CA GLN A 217 19.69 9.45 7.81
C GLN A 217 18.60 8.60 7.18
N ALA A 218 18.86 8.08 6.00
CA ALA A 218 17.99 7.18 5.31
C ALA A 218 18.73 5.91 4.88
N GLY A 219 18.09 4.77 4.97
CA GLY A 219 18.60 3.48 4.56
C GLY A 219 17.48 2.56 4.11
N VAL A 220 17.85 1.40 3.59
CA VAL A 220 16.89 0.32 3.29
C VAL A 220 16.61 -0.42 4.60
N LEU A 221 15.33 -0.70 4.88
CA LEU A 221 14.93 -1.54 6.01
C LEU A 221 15.57 -2.93 5.85
N ALA A 222 16.35 -3.35 6.84
CA ALA A 222 16.96 -4.66 6.81
C ALA A 222 15.90 -5.75 6.99
N VAL A 223 15.83 -6.68 6.05
CA VAL A 223 14.87 -7.79 6.04
C VAL A 223 15.59 -9.12 5.91
N PRO A 224 15.00 -10.26 6.35
CA PRO A 224 15.56 -11.57 6.09
C PRO A 224 15.76 -11.83 4.59
N ASP A 225 16.85 -12.50 4.21
CA ASP A 225 17.18 -12.82 2.80
C ASP A 225 16.09 -13.60 2.08
N THR A 226 15.24 -14.29 2.83
CA THR A 226 14.10 -15.05 2.32
C THR A 226 12.86 -14.19 2.01
N LEU A 227 12.85 -12.90 2.40
CA LEU A 227 11.74 -12.00 2.19
C LEU A 227 11.98 -11.05 1.01
N ASN A 228 11.16 -11.19 -0.03
CA ASN A 228 11.07 -10.19 -1.07
C ASN A 228 10.08 -9.09 -0.65
N VAL A 229 10.57 -7.85 -0.53
CA VAL A 229 9.77 -6.66 -0.19
C VAL A 229 9.44 -5.76 -1.38
N GLY A 230 9.66 -6.22 -2.61
CA GLY A 230 9.20 -5.52 -3.82
C GLY A 230 7.69 -5.62 -4.01
N GLY A 231 7.13 -4.74 -4.82
CA GLY A 231 5.72 -4.79 -5.20
C GLY A 231 4.73 -4.40 -4.10
N ILE A 232 5.13 -3.62 -3.12
CA ILE A 232 4.26 -3.11 -2.04
C ILE A 232 3.42 -1.95 -2.57
N ASP A 233 2.10 -2.00 -2.34
CA ASP A 233 1.15 -0.90 -2.58
C ASP A 233 0.63 -0.27 -1.27
N GLY A 234 0.43 -1.04 -0.22
CA GLY A 234 -0.01 -0.55 1.09
C GLY A 234 1.05 -0.77 2.16
N LEU A 235 1.29 0.23 3.02
CA LEU A 235 2.19 0.17 4.17
C LEU A 235 1.54 0.84 5.37
N TYR A 236 1.38 0.10 6.46
CA TYR A 236 0.75 0.56 7.69
C TYR A 236 1.61 0.16 8.88
N LEU A 237 1.53 0.93 9.97
CA LEU A 237 2.26 0.62 11.19
C LEU A 237 1.30 0.66 12.39
N LYS A 238 1.37 -0.39 13.21
CA LYS A 238 0.73 -0.47 14.52
C LYS A 238 1.59 -1.34 15.45
N ASP A 239 1.79 -0.90 16.68
CA ASP A 239 2.49 -1.64 17.75
C ASP A 239 3.87 -2.20 17.33
N ASN A 240 4.69 -1.35 16.71
CA ASN A 240 6.03 -1.71 16.18
C ASN A 240 6.00 -2.84 15.13
N ARG A 241 4.88 -2.99 14.42
CA ARG A 241 4.68 -3.96 13.33
C ARG A 241 4.28 -3.24 12.06
N LEU A 242 4.97 -3.52 10.97
CA LEU A 242 4.55 -3.08 9.64
C LEU A 242 3.60 -4.12 9.03
N PHE A 243 2.53 -3.63 8.45
CA PHE A 243 1.58 -4.40 7.67
C PHE A 243 1.70 -3.97 6.21
N VAL A 244 1.98 -4.92 5.33
CA VAL A 244 2.24 -4.64 3.92
C VAL A 244 1.28 -5.39 3.02
N ILE A 245 0.76 -4.71 2.01
CA ILE A 245 -0.04 -5.29 0.93
C ILE A 245 0.86 -5.37 -0.30
N GLN A 246 1.17 -6.58 -0.73
CA GLN A 246 2.05 -6.85 -1.88
C GLN A 246 1.24 -7.43 -3.04
N ASN A 247 1.05 -6.63 -4.09
CA ASN A 247 0.36 -7.05 -5.31
C ASN A 247 1.27 -7.12 -6.54
N GLY A 248 2.48 -6.55 -6.45
CA GLY A 248 3.46 -6.54 -7.54
C GLY A 248 4.22 -7.84 -7.75
N ILE A 249 4.08 -8.80 -6.84
CA ILE A 249 4.69 -10.14 -6.92
C ILE A 249 3.62 -11.23 -6.82
N ARG A 250 3.99 -12.47 -7.15
CA ARG A 250 3.13 -13.65 -7.04
C ARG A 250 3.75 -14.66 -6.05
N PRO A 251 2.94 -15.30 -5.18
CA PRO A 251 1.52 -15.00 -4.91
C PRO A 251 1.34 -13.62 -4.28
N GLN A 252 0.20 -12.98 -4.59
CA GLN A 252 -0.20 -11.72 -3.93
C GLN A 252 -0.50 -11.98 -2.46
N ARG A 253 -0.17 -11.02 -1.59
CA ARG A 253 -0.22 -11.29 -0.16
C ARG A 253 -0.34 -10.04 0.71
N VAL A 254 -0.83 -10.26 1.92
CA VAL A 254 -0.78 -9.36 3.06
C VAL A 254 0.15 -9.97 4.11
N MET A 255 1.12 -9.20 4.59
CA MET A 255 2.14 -9.66 5.50
C MET A 255 2.25 -8.76 6.72
N ARG A 256 2.61 -9.34 7.87
CA ARG A 256 3.04 -8.64 9.07
C ARG A 256 4.55 -8.78 9.23
N LEU A 257 5.24 -7.65 9.39
CA LEU A 257 6.69 -7.58 9.61
C LEU A 257 6.91 -7.02 11.02
N GLN A 258 7.43 -7.83 11.93
CA GLN A 258 7.80 -7.36 13.27
C GLN A 258 9.11 -6.60 13.18
N LEU A 259 9.12 -5.35 13.60
CA LEU A 259 10.35 -4.55 13.69
C LEU A 259 11.13 -4.87 14.97
N ASP A 260 12.43 -4.74 14.88
CA ASP A 260 13.33 -4.74 16.04
C ASP A 260 13.12 -3.47 16.89
N ALA A 261 13.78 -3.39 18.04
CA ALA A 261 13.67 -2.25 18.94
C ALA A 261 14.19 -0.95 18.33
N SER A 262 15.07 -1.00 17.34
CA SER A 262 15.61 0.18 16.64
C SER A 262 14.69 0.69 15.54
N GLY A 263 13.75 -0.14 15.07
CA GLY A 263 12.90 0.15 13.92
C GLY A 263 13.62 0.09 12.56
N THR A 264 14.86 -0.43 12.52
CA THR A 264 15.67 -0.46 11.28
C THR A 264 15.80 -1.85 10.66
N LYS A 265 15.29 -2.87 11.34
CA LYS A 265 15.38 -4.27 10.91
C LYS A 265 14.05 -5.00 11.17
N VAL A 266 13.73 -5.96 10.32
CA VAL A 266 12.65 -6.92 10.52
C VAL A 266 13.18 -8.15 11.24
N ASP A 267 12.67 -8.41 12.44
CA ASP A 267 13.03 -9.58 13.25
C ASP A 267 12.25 -10.84 12.88
N SER A 268 10.98 -10.69 12.53
CA SER A 268 10.15 -11.80 12.08
C SER A 268 9.09 -11.38 11.06
N VAL A 269 8.69 -12.35 10.26
CA VAL A 269 7.72 -12.18 9.16
C VAL A 269 6.59 -13.17 9.35
N ARG A 270 5.35 -12.70 9.19
CA ARG A 270 4.18 -13.56 9.23
C ARG A 270 3.22 -13.23 8.09
N PRO A 271 2.91 -14.17 7.19
CA PRO A 271 1.84 -14.01 6.21
C PRO A 271 0.48 -14.01 6.93
N LEU A 272 -0.33 -13.00 6.64
CA LEU A 272 -1.69 -12.88 7.18
C LEU A 272 -2.71 -13.45 6.19
N ALA A 273 -2.56 -13.11 4.91
CA ALA A 273 -3.38 -13.61 3.82
C ALA A 273 -2.54 -13.72 2.54
N VAL A 274 -2.50 -14.88 1.92
CA VAL A 274 -1.72 -15.16 0.70
C VAL A 274 -2.62 -15.86 -0.30
N ALA A 275 -2.54 -15.49 -1.58
CA ALA A 275 -3.23 -16.13 -2.69
C ALA A 275 -4.75 -16.32 -2.47
N GLN A 276 -5.38 -15.39 -1.75
CA GLN A 276 -6.83 -15.48 -1.50
C GLN A 276 -7.61 -15.47 -2.82
N PRO A 277 -8.73 -16.19 -2.92
CA PRO A 277 -9.52 -16.26 -4.15
C PRO A 277 -10.02 -14.91 -4.66
N GLU A 278 -10.25 -13.95 -3.74
CA GLU A 278 -10.72 -12.61 -4.03
C GLU A 278 -9.62 -11.69 -4.58
N PHE A 279 -8.34 -12.10 -4.46
CA PHE A 279 -7.21 -11.25 -4.83
C PHE A 279 -7.08 -11.09 -6.36
N ASP A 280 -7.26 -9.85 -6.81
CA ASP A 280 -6.93 -9.41 -8.16
C ASP A 280 -6.24 -8.03 -8.08
N TYR A 281 -4.96 -8.04 -7.68
CA TYR A 281 -4.19 -6.88 -7.28
C TYR A 281 -4.76 -6.18 -6.04
N PRO A 282 -4.77 -6.84 -4.85
CA PRO A 282 -5.18 -6.20 -3.60
C PRO A 282 -4.36 -4.93 -3.39
N SER A 283 -5.01 -3.87 -2.93
CA SER A 283 -4.38 -2.56 -2.84
C SER A 283 -4.87 -1.83 -1.60
N PHE A 284 -4.33 -0.71 -1.35
CA PHE A 284 -4.62 0.24 -0.27
C PHE A 284 -5.62 -0.20 0.78
N GLY A 285 -5.33 0.11 2.03
CA GLY A 285 -6.16 -0.27 3.17
C GLY A 285 -6.12 0.77 4.28
N THR A 286 -6.70 0.39 5.40
CA THR A 286 -6.65 1.12 6.67
C THR A 286 -6.73 0.15 7.82
N ILE A 287 -6.09 0.50 8.94
CA ILE A 287 -6.26 -0.25 10.18
C ILE A 287 -7.40 0.39 10.98
N GLU A 288 -8.36 -0.44 11.38
CA GLU A 288 -9.39 -0.09 12.34
C GLU A 288 -9.52 -1.20 13.36
N GLY A 289 -9.43 -0.85 14.64
CA GLY A 289 -9.36 -1.82 15.72
C GLY A 289 -8.20 -2.80 15.53
N GLU A 290 -8.48 -4.08 15.55
CA GLU A 290 -7.50 -5.16 15.37
C GLU A 290 -7.55 -5.78 13.97
N ASN A 291 -8.03 -5.02 12.97
CA ASN A 291 -8.15 -5.51 11.60
C ASN A 291 -7.53 -4.53 10.60
N LEU A 292 -6.94 -5.10 9.54
CA LEU A 292 -6.59 -4.38 8.32
C LEU A 292 -7.72 -4.56 7.30
N TYR A 293 -8.32 -3.46 6.89
CA TYR A 293 -9.35 -3.40 5.83
C TYR A 293 -8.69 -2.93 4.54
N TYR A 294 -8.96 -3.60 3.41
CA TYR A 294 -8.31 -3.26 2.14
C TYR A 294 -9.11 -3.72 0.92
N PHE A 295 -8.83 -3.12 -0.22
CA PHE A 295 -9.45 -3.52 -1.48
C PHE A 295 -8.90 -4.86 -1.96
N ALA A 296 -9.78 -5.82 -2.25
CA ALA A 296 -9.41 -7.13 -2.80
C ALA A 296 -8.82 -7.03 -4.20
N LYS A 297 -9.18 -5.96 -4.94
CA LYS A 297 -8.71 -5.73 -6.32
C LYS A 297 -8.54 -4.26 -6.64
N SER A 298 -7.64 -3.99 -7.58
CA SER A 298 -7.46 -2.68 -8.17
C SER A 298 -8.16 -2.59 -9.54
N GLN A 299 -8.99 -1.58 -9.74
CA GLN A 299 -9.64 -1.31 -11.04
C GLN A 299 -8.72 -0.63 -12.07
N ARG A 300 -7.49 -0.24 -11.72
CA ARG A 300 -6.54 0.46 -12.61
C ARG A 300 -6.13 -0.31 -13.85
N ARG A 301 -6.34 -1.63 -13.86
CA ARG A 301 -6.03 -2.52 -14.99
C ARG A 301 -7.25 -2.88 -15.83
N GLY A 302 -8.43 -2.35 -15.46
CA GLY A 302 -9.66 -2.52 -16.22
C GLY A 302 -9.81 -1.47 -17.32
N ASP A 303 -10.67 -1.77 -18.29
CA ASP A 303 -11.05 -0.79 -19.31
C ASP A 303 -11.87 0.35 -18.70
N PRO A 304 -11.57 1.61 -19.05
CA PRO A 304 -12.37 2.75 -18.60
C PRO A 304 -13.85 2.55 -18.96
N GLY A 305 -14.74 2.75 -17.99
CA GLY A 305 -16.19 2.58 -18.15
C GLY A 305 -16.72 1.16 -17.93
N SER A 306 -15.86 0.16 -17.73
CA SER A 306 -16.26 -1.22 -17.42
C SER A 306 -15.81 -1.68 -16.03
N TYR A 307 -15.76 -0.76 -15.07
CA TYR A 307 -15.31 -1.06 -13.71
C TYR A 307 -16.24 -2.07 -13.01
N LYS A 308 -15.65 -3.15 -12.51
CA LYS A 308 -16.40 -4.15 -11.73
C LYS A 308 -16.47 -3.72 -10.26
N PRO A 309 -17.53 -4.10 -9.53
CA PRO A 309 -17.60 -3.89 -8.09
C PRO A 309 -16.33 -4.34 -7.36
N VAL A 310 -15.92 -3.59 -6.33
CA VAL A 310 -14.71 -3.87 -5.54
C VAL A 310 -15.11 -4.39 -4.18
N THR A 311 -14.64 -5.58 -3.83
CA THR A 311 -14.80 -6.13 -2.49
C THR A 311 -13.78 -5.51 -1.55
N VAL A 312 -14.21 -5.09 -0.37
CA VAL A 312 -13.34 -4.75 0.75
C VAL A 312 -13.23 -5.97 1.64
N LEU A 313 -12.00 -6.37 1.90
CA LEU A 313 -11.66 -7.50 2.79
C LEU A 313 -11.19 -6.98 4.13
N SER A 314 -11.32 -7.83 5.14
CA SER A 314 -10.77 -7.65 6.48
C SER A 314 -9.84 -8.81 6.82
N THR A 315 -8.69 -8.50 7.40
CA THR A 315 -7.73 -9.49 7.90
C THR A 315 -7.32 -9.11 9.33
N PRO A 316 -7.47 -10.03 10.31
CA PRO A 316 -7.04 -9.76 11.68
C PRO A 316 -5.51 -9.56 11.76
N LEU A 317 -5.07 -8.53 12.49
CA LEU A 317 -3.65 -8.16 12.61
C LEU A 317 -2.81 -9.23 13.33
N ASP A 318 -3.43 -9.97 14.23
CA ASP A 318 -2.77 -11.03 15.02
C ASP A 318 -2.96 -12.43 14.45
N SER A 319 -3.71 -12.56 13.35
CA SER A 319 -3.79 -13.81 12.59
C SER A 319 -2.45 -14.10 11.89
N GLY A 320 -2.43 -15.13 11.13
CA GLY A 320 -1.30 -15.49 10.27
C GLY A 320 -0.69 -16.82 10.65
N VAL A 321 -0.12 -17.43 9.63
CA VAL A 321 0.45 -18.77 9.71
C VAL A 321 1.94 -18.66 10.01
N GLU A 322 2.45 -19.46 10.93
CA GLU A 322 3.89 -19.67 11.03
C GLU A 322 4.36 -20.30 9.72
N LEU A 323 5.25 -19.59 9.01
CA LEU A 323 5.94 -20.19 7.88
C LEU A 323 6.81 -21.31 8.46
N GLN A 324 6.31 -22.54 8.37
CA GLN A 324 7.22 -23.66 8.43
C GLN A 324 8.11 -23.53 7.19
N HIS A 325 9.36 -23.18 7.39
CA HIS A 325 10.33 -23.33 6.32
C HIS A 325 10.20 -24.78 5.83
N PRO A 326 9.87 -25.03 4.54
CA PRO A 326 10.06 -26.34 3.99
C PRO A 326 11.51 -26.67 4.34
N ASP A 327 11.71 -27.82 4.96
CA ASP A 327 13.01 -28.23 5.44
C ASP A 327 13.99 -28.20 4.26
N MET A 328 14.67 -27.06 4.12
CA MET A 328 15.59 -26.81 3.01
C MET A 328 16.69 -27.88 2.99
N GLN A 329 17.04 -28.40 4.17
CA GLN A 329 17.99 -29.48 4.30
C GLN A 329 17.42 -30.77 3.69
N LYS A 330 16.16 -31.08 3.96
CA LYS A 330 15.47 -32.24 3.36
C LYS A 330 15.38 -32.11 1.83
N PHE A 331 15.18 -30.89 1.32
CA PHE A 331 15.22 -30.64 -0.11
C PHE A 331 16.61 -30.87 -0.72
N LEU A 332 17.65 -30.34 -0.07
CA LEU A 332 19.04 -30.53 -0.50
C LEU A 332 19.46 -32.00 -0.44
N ASP A 333 19.02 -32.74 0.55
CA ASP A 333 19.29 -34.19 0.71
C ASP A 333 18.62 -34.98 -0.42
N ILE A 334 17.35 -34.66 -0.78
CA ILE A 334 16.66 -35.29 -1.89
C ILE A 334 17.35 -34.96 -3.24
N GLN A 335 17.85 -33.74 -3.43
CA GLN A 335 18.61 -33.37 -4.63
C GLN A 335 19.95 -34.14 -4.69
N ALA A 336 20.68 -34.23 -3.58
CA ALA A 336 21.93 -34.96 -3.52
C ALA A 336 21.76 -36.46 -3.85
N GLU A 337 20.69 -37.10 -3.34
CA GLU A 337 20.35 -38.48 -3.67
C GLU A 337 20.04 -38.68 -5.17
N LYS A 338 19.26 -37.76 -5.76
CA LYS A 338 18.94 -37.80 -7.19
C LYS A 338 20.18 -37.63 -8.06
N ASP A 339 21.05 -36.69 -7.71
CA ASP A 339 22.30 -36.45 -8.45
C ASP A 339 23.24 -37.66 -8.35
N LYS A 340 23.32 -38.32 -7.18
CA LYS A 340 24.08 -39.53 -7.00
C LYS A 340 23.54 -40.68 -7.86
N ALA A 341 22.24 -40.91 -7.84
CA ALA A 341 21.59 -41.95 -8.66
C ALA A 341 21.76 -41.69 -10.17
N ARG A 342 21.79 -40.41 -10.59
CA ARG A 342 22.07 -40.04 -11.96
C ARG A 342 23.52 -40.31 -12.36
N GLN A 343 24.46 -40.02 -11.49
CA GLN A 343 25.87 -40.32 -11.75
C GLN A 343 26.14 -41.82 -11.83
N GLU A 344 25.50 -42.62 -11.00
CA GLU A 344 25.58 -44.07 -11.02
C GLU A 344 25.06 -44.63 -12.34
N LYS A 345 23.88 -44.17 -12.81
CA LYS A 345 23.35 -44.58 -14.13
C LYS A 345 24.25 -44.18 -15.32
N LEU A 346 24.93 -43.04 -15.22
CA LEU A 346 25.86 -42.61 -16.27
C LEU A 346 27.13 -43.47 -16.28
N ARG A 347 27.56 -44.02 -15.13
CA ARG A 347 28.70 -44.97 -15.05
C ARG A 347 28.36 -46.37 -15.51
N GLU A 348 27.12 -46.82 -15.34
CA GLU A 348 26.66 -48.16 -15.82
C GLU A 348 26.43 -48.19 -17.36
N ASN A 349 26.32 -47.03 -18.00
CA ASN A 349 26.13 -46.92 -19.43
C ASN A 349 27.43 -46.57 -20.22
N GLN A 350 28.57 -46.55 -19.56
CA GLN A 350 29.93 -46.48 -20.15
C GLN A 350 30.65 -47.82 -20.04
#